data_4c611a80929bde34cb908f22cf238b38
#
_entry.id   4c611a80929bde34cb908f22cf238b38
#
_cell.length_a   1.000
_cell.length_b   1.000
_cell.length_c   1.000
_cell.angle_alpha   90.00
_cell.angle_beta   90.00
_cell.angle_gamma   90.00
#
_symmetry.space_group_name_H-M   'P 1'
#
loop_
_entity.id
_entity.type
_entity.pdbx_description
1 polymer ?
#
loop_
_entity_poly.entity_id
_entity_poly.type
_entity_poly.pdbx_seq_one_letter_code
_entity_poly.pdbx_strand_id
1 'polypeptide(L)'
;MGITRTTRRTQAKIAVSIWALAAGSLILTACSGSSDSASGSGSKRDGTYYIKDVNGTSDLGQLVVKGNSVSHHEYDCDGVYEKPDVTSTGEFNKDQSQIIWTVAGEDTRNERTGSEPISISDTSISISGSVYVRDNSDAGKALLDGFKVKCGK
;
A
#
# COMPACT_ATOMS: atom_id res chain seq x y z
N MET A 1 18.42 -4.76 52.31
CA MET A 1 19.31 -3.91 51.52
C MET A 1 18.63 -3.53 50.24
N GLY A 2 18.09 -2.31 50.20
CA GLY A 2 17.36 -1.81 49.06
C GLY A 2 18.25 -0.85 48.27
N ILE A 3 18.32 -1.05 46.93
CA ILE A 3 19.05 -0.16 46.04
C ILE A 3 18.03 0.60 45.23
N THR A 4 17.82 1.87 45.55
CA THR A 4 17.00 2.84 44.81
C THR A 4 17.83 3.40 43.65
N ARG A 5 17.45 3.13 42.40
CA ARG A 5 18.04 3.78 41.20
C ARG A 5 17.20 4.99 40.82
N THR A 6 17.77 6.15 40.99
CA THR A 6 17.24 7.45 40.59
C THR A 6 17.53 7.66 39.08
N THR A 7 16.51 7.71 38.25
CA THR A 7 16.63 8.03 36.81
C THR A 7 16.53 9.55 36.63
N ARG A 8 17.64 10.19 36.28
CA ARG A 8 17.68 11.62 35.88
C ARG A 8 17.03 11.77 34.47
N ARG A 9 15.95 12.53 34.40
CA ARG A 9 15.38 13.03 33.14
C ARG A 9 16.17 14.23 32.64
N THR A 10 16.79 14.08 31.47
CA THR A 10 17.41 15.18 30.74
C THR A 10 16.36 15.79 29.82
N GLN A 11 15.97 17.03 30.09
CA GLN A 11 15.09 17.80 29.20
C GLN A 11 15.94 18.47 28.12
N ALA A 12 15.73 18.09 26.85
CA ALA A 12 16.30 18.79 25.69
C ALA A 12 15.37 19.95 25.30
N LYS A 13 15.92 21.16 25.37
CA LYS A 13 15.25 22.38 24.93
C LYS A 13 15.39 22.47 23.42
N ILE A 14 14.25 22.39 22.69
CA ILE A 14 14.19 22.61 21.24
C ILE A 14 14.01 24.10 20.99
N ALA A 15 14.99 24.71 20.35
CA ALA A 15 14.93 26.10 19.89
C ALA A 15 14.09 26.17 18.59
N VAL A 16 13.03 26.96 18.64
CA VAL A 16 12.19 27.28 17.49
C VAL A 16 12.82 28.44 16.73
N SER A 17 13.29 28.17 15.52
CA SER A 17 13.72 29.22 14.59
C SER A 17 12.56 29.59 13.65
N ILE A 18 12.04 30.79 13.83
CA ILE A 18 11.05 31.43 12.97
C ILE A 18 11.79 32.06 11.80
N TRP A 19 11.49 31.66 10.56
CA TRP A 19 11.88 32.39 9.35
C TRP A 19 10.64 32.94 8.70
N ALA A 20 10.65 34.25 8.56
CA ALA A 20 9.58 35.07 7.99
C ALA A 20 9.80 35.31 6.49
N LEU A 21 8.67 35.37 5.76
CA LEU A 21 8.33 36.23 4.64
C LEU A 21 9.17 36.18 3.35
N ALA A 22 8.55 35.73 2.27
CA ALA A 22 8.63 36.41 0.96
C ALA A 22 7.30 36.33 0.23
N ALA A 23 6.70 37.47 0.01
CA ALA A 23 5.53 37.71 -0.83
C ALA A 23 5.96 37.62 -2.30
N GLY A 24 5.19 36.97 -3.16
CA GLY A 24 5.46 36.88 -4.61
C GLY A 24 4.21 36.57 -5.43
N SER A 25 3.55 37.63 -5.88
CA SER A 25 2.84 37.84 -7.16
C SER A 25 1.87 36.78 -7.70
N LEU A 26 0.58 37.19 -7.66
CA LEU A 26 -0.53 36.71 -8.47
C LEU A 26 -0.25 36.86 -9.97
N ILE A 27 -0.35 35.76 -10.71
CA ILE A 27 -0.63 35.79 -12.15
C ILE A 27 -1.94 35.05 -12.35
N LEU A 28 -3.02 35.80 -12.50
CA LEU A 28 -4.31 35.35 -13.02
C LEU A 28 -4.15 35.17 -14.53
N THR A 29 -4.03 33.94 -15.00
CA THR A 29 -4.25 33.64 -16.41
C THR A 29 -5.59 32.94 -16.53
N ALA A 30 -6.62 33.70 -16.87
CA ALA A 30 -7.89 33.17 -17.33
C ALA A 30 -7.68 32.55 -18.72
N CYS A 31 -7.83 31.24 -18.85
CA CYS A 31 -8.10 30.57 -20.11
C CYS A 31 -9.45 29.90 -20.02
N SER A 32 -10.38 30.44 -20.75
CA SER A 32 -11.70 29.94 -21.01
C SER A 32 -11.64 28.68 -21.88
N GLY A 33 -12.46 27.70 -21.52
CA GLY A 33 -13.15 26.82 -22.43
C GLY A 33 -12.38 25.63 -22.98
N SER A 34 -12.66 24.46 -22.39
CA SER A 34 -12.94 23.24 -23.15
C SER A 34 -13.53 22.23 -22.18
N SER A 35 -14.72 21.76 -22.50
CA SER A 35 -15.38 20.60 -21.91
C SER A 35 -14.53 19.39 -22.18
N ASP A 36 -13.61 19.06 -21.29
CA ASP A 36 -12.93 17.79 -21.32
C ASP A 36 -13.62 16.86 -20.33
N SER A 37 -14.18 15.83 -20.94
CA SER A 37 -14.67 14.61 -20.32
C SER A 37 -13.80 14.25 -19.14
N ALA A 38 -14.43 14.03 -17.98
CA ALA A 38 -13.80 13.51 -16.78
C ALA A 38 -13.20 12.13 -17.08
N SER A 39 -12.01 12.15 -17.68
CA SER A 39 -11.07 11.04 -17.68
C SER A 39 -10.62 10.94 -16.23
N GLY A 40 -11.10 9.93 -15.53
CA GLY A 40 -10.80 9.71 -14.12
C GLY A 40 -9.29 9.78 -13.93
N SER A 41 -8.84 10.84 -13.24
CA SER A 41 -7.47 10.95 -12.76
C SER A 41 -7.26 9.85 -11.73
N GLY A 42 -6.86 8.67 -12.21
CA GLY A 42 -6.46 7.57 -11.33
C GLY A 42 -5.40 8.10 -10.36
N SER A 43 -5.59 7.84 -9.09
CA SER A 43 -4.57 8.17 -8.10
C SER A 43 -3.25 7.53 -8.53
N LYS A 44 -2.10 8.20 -8.29
CA LYS A 44 -0.76 7.61 -8.56
C LYS A 44 -0.56 6.23 -7.97
N ARG A 45 -1.34 5.87 -6.95
CA ARG A 45 -1.33 4.56 -6.27
C ARG A 45 -2.23 3.51 -6.93
N ASP A 46 -3.18 3.91 -7.80
CA ASP A 46 -4.06 2.96 -8.45
C ASP A 46 -3.25 1.99 -9.31
N GLY A 47 -3.52 0.72 -9.20
CA GLY A 47 -2.80 -0.33 -9.92
C GLY A 47 -2.80 -1.66 -9.21
N THR A 48 -2.07 -2.58 -9.81
CA THR A 48 -1.85 -3.92 -9.30
C THR A 48 -0.42 -4.03 -8.76
N TYR A 49 -0.27 -4.74 -7.66
CA TYR A 49 1.02 -4.95 -7.00
C TYR A 49 1.15 -6.42 -6.63
N TYR A 50 2.36 -6.95 -6.66
CA TYR A 50 2.65 -8.35 -6.37
C TYR A 50 3.66 -8.52 -5.25
N ILE A 51 3.51 -9.61 -4.50
CA ILE A 51 4.49 -10.11 -3.55
C ILE A 51 4.65 -11.61 -3.75
N LYS A 52 5.85 -12.12 -3.58
CA LYS A 52 6.12 -13.55 -3.59
C LYS A 52 5.94 -14.12 -2.18
N ASP A 53 5.37 -15.33 -2.13
CA ASP A 53 5.34 -16.14 -0.91
C ASP A 53 4.76 -15.40 0.31
N VAL A 54 3.45 -15.22 0.28
CA VAL A 54 2.74 -14.63 1.40
C VAL A 54 2.67 -15.64 2.53
N ASN A 55 3.48 -15.41 3.58
CA ASN A 55 3.53 -16.24 4.78
C ASN A 55 3.83 -17.74 4.54
N GLY A 56 4.45 -18.10 3.41
CA GLY A 56 4.75 -19.49 3.06
C GLY A 56 3.52 -20.34 2.71
N THR A 57 2.39 -19.70 2.45
CA THR A 57 1.10 -20.36 2.21
C THR A 57 0.58 -20.21 0.80
N SER A 58 1.04 -19.18 0.09
CA SER A 58 0.67 -18.94 -1.31
C SER A 58 1.90 -18.64 -2.17
N ASP A 59 1.78 -18.91 -3.46
CA ASP A 59 2.87 -18.70 -4.41
C ASP A 59 3.01 -17.26 -4.88
N LEU A 60 1.90 -16.53 -4.93
CA LEU A 60 1.83 -15.14 -5.34
C LEU A 60 0.71 -14.41 -4.59
N GLY A 61 1.04 -13.33 -3.93
CA GLY A 61 0.08 -12.37 -3.41
C GLY A 61 -0.13 -11.21 -4.39
N GLN A 62 -1.37 -10.81 -4.58
CA GLN A 62 -1.76 -9.67 -5.40
C GLN A 62 -2.53 -8.65 -4.58
N LEU A 63 -2.15 -7.39 -4.70
CA LEU A 63 -2.88 -6.27 -4.16
C LEU A 63 -3.41 -5.42 -5.32
N VAL A 64 -4.72 -5.18 -5.37
CA VAL A 64 -5.35 -4.30 -6.35
C VAL A 64 -5.85 -3.06 -5.64
N VAL A 65 -5.40 -1.90 -6.09
CA VAL A 65 -5.78 -0.59 -5.54
C VAL A 65 -6.59 0.17 -6.57
N LYS A 66 -7.77 0.64 -6.18
CA LYS A 66 -8.65 1.44 -7.02
C LYS A 66 -9.30 2.54 -6.20
N GLY A 67 -8.82 3.76 -6.36
CA GLY A 67 -9.24 4.90 -5.55
C GLY A 67 -8.94 4.68 -4.08
N ASN A 68 -9.96 4.56 -3.24
CA ASN A 68 -9.81 4.28 -1.81
C ASN A 68 -9.90 2.80 -1.45
N SER A 69 -10.35 1.96 -2.39
CA SER A 69 -10.55 0.53 -2.15
C SER A 69 -9.28 -0.27 -2.42
N VAL A 70 -9.11 -1.32 -1.63
CA VAL A 70 -8.01 -2.27 -1.72
C VAL A 70 -8.58 -3.68 -1.71
N SER A 71 -8.11 -4.54 -2.64
CA SER A 71 -8.40 -5.96 -2.63
C SER A 71 -7.10 -6.75 -2.57
N HIS A 72 -7.05 -7.74 -1.72
CA HIS A 72 -5.94 -8.68 -1.60
C HIS A 72 -6.36 -10.06 -2.06
N HIS A 73 -5.58 -10.63 -2.95
CA HIS A 73 -5.80 -11.95 -3.53
C HIS A 73 -4.54 -12.80 -3.33
N GLU A 74 -4.73 -14.09 -3.15
CA GLU A 74 -3.65 -15.07 -3.08
C GLU A 74 -3.86 -16.15 -4.15
N TYR A 75 -2.77 -16.58 -4.75
CA TYR A 75 -2.75 -17.56 -5.82
C TYR A 75 -1.75 -18.66 -5.51
N ASP A 76 -2.20 -19.90 -5.66
CA ASP A 76 -1.38 -21.10 -5.60
C ASP A 76 -1.34 -21.78 -6.97
N CYS A 77 -0.28 -22.55 -7.24
CA CYS A 77 -0.15 -23.34 -8.44
C CYS A 77 -1.20 -24.46 -8.55
N ASP A 78 -1.68 -24.94 -7.41
CA ASP A 78 -2.72 -25.97 -7.32
C ASP A 78 -4.12 -25.40 -7.60
N GLY A 79 -4.26 -24.10 -7.45
CA GLY A 79 -5.50 -23.38 -7.71
C GLY A 79 -5.71 -23.09 -9.18
N VAL A 80 -6.92 -22.68 -9.51
CA VAL A 80 -7.21 -22.12 -10.84
C VAL A 80 -6.57 -20.74 -10.91
N TYR A 81 -5.54 -20.58 -11.74
CA TYR A 81 -4.79 -19.32 -11.92
C TYR A 81 -5.69 -18.08 -12.07
N GLU A 82 -6.91 -18.27 -12.58
CA GLU A 82 -7.87 -17.20 -12.86
C GLU A 82 -8.75 -16.84 -11.65
N LYS A 83 -8.71 -17.66 -10.59
CA LYS A 83 -9.49 -17.42 -9.36
C LYS A 83 -8.52 -17.33 -8.18
N PRO A 84 -8.58 -16.25 -7.40
CA PRO A 84 -7.83 -16.18 -6.15
C PRO A 84 -8.41 -17.18 -5.14
N ASP A 85 -7.54 -17.86 -4.40
CA ASP A 85 -7.96 -18.75 -3.32
C ASP A 85 -8.51 -17.98 -2.14
N VAL A 86 -7.95 -16.79 -1.91
CA VAL A 86 -8.34 -15.90 -0.81
C VAL A 86 -8.53 -14.49 -1.33
N THR A 87 -9.60 -13.85 -0.92
CA THR A 87 -9.87 -12.45 -1.21
C THR A 87 -10.30 -11.71 0.04
N SER A 88 -9.51 -10.72 0.42
CA SER A 88 -9.88 -9.76 1.45
C SER A 88 -10.05 -8.38 0.82
N THR A 89 -11.01 -7.61 1.28
CA THR A 89 -11.22 -6.23 0.82
C THR A 89 -11.16 -5.25 1.97
N GLY A 90 -10.68 -4.05 1.68
CA GLY A 90 -10.54 -2.99 2.65
C GLY A 90 -10.48 -1.62 2.00
N GLU A 91 -10.31 -0.62 2.83
CA GLU A 91 -10.20 0.77 2.42
C GLU A 91 -9.02 1.45 3.12
N PHE A 92 -8.43 2.44 2.46
CA PHE A 92 -7.48 3.31 3.14
C PHE A 92 -8.20 4.19 4.16
N ASN A 93 -7.59 4.38 5.31
CA ASN A 93 -8.05 5.40 6.25
C ASN A 93 -7.81 6.82 5.67
N LYS A 94 -8.36 7.84 6.32
CA LYS A 94 -8.37 9.22 5.81
C LYS A 94 -6.97 9.78 5.51
N ASP A 95 -5.98 9.45 6.33
CA ASP A 95 -4.59 9.92 6.18
C ASP A 95 -3.70 8.95 5.38
N GLN A 96 -4.28 7.84 4.88
CA GLN A 96 -3.61 6.84 4.06
C GLN A 96 -2.39 6.19 4.73
N SER A 97 -2.41 6.10 6.04
CA SER A 97 -1.39 5.45 6.86
C SER A 97 -1.72 3.99 7.19
N GLN A 98 -2.99 3.59 6.95
CA GLN A 98 -3.48 2.25 7.23
C GLN A 98 -4.49 1.79 6.18
N ILE A 99 -4.60 0.47 6.00
CA ILE A 99 -5.74 -0.19 5.39
C ILE A 99 -6.64 -0.71 6.51
N ILE A 100 -7.94 -0.44 6.41
CA ILE A 100 -8.98 -0.99 7.28
C ILE A 100 -9.67 -2.10 6.48
N TRP A 101 -9.46 -3.35 6.87
CA TRP A 101 -10.07 -4.50 6.20
C TRP A 101 -11.53 -4.62 6.62
N THR A 102 -12.44 -4.66 5.63
CA THR A 102 -13.90 -4.66 5.80
C THR A 102 -14.53 -6.01 5.51
N VAL A 103 -13.91 -6.78 4.63
CA VAL A 103 -14.32 -8.15 4.32
C VAL A 103 -13.11 -9.04 4.46
N ALA A 104 -13.21 -10.05 5.32
CA ALA A 104 -12.20 -11.08 5.46
C ALA A 104 -12.23 -12.01 4.25
N GLY A 105 -11.10 -12.64 3.94
CA GLY A 105 -11.02 -13.69 2.93
C GLY A 105 -11.75 -14.97 3.36
N GLU A 106 -11.99 -15.83 2.39
CA GLU A 106 -12.67 -17.12 2.65
C GLU A 106 -11.78 -18.10 3.42
N ASP A 107 -10.46 -18.03 3.24
CA ASP A 107 -9.51 -18.87 3.98
C ASP A 107 -9.03 -18.14 5.25
N THR A 108 -9.44 -18.67 6.39
CA THR A 108 -9.10 -18.11 7.72
C THR A 108 -7.61 -18.11 8.05
N ARG A 109 -6.78 -18.85 7.31
CA ARG A 109 -5.31 -18.88 7.50
C ARG A 109 -4.64 -17.60 6.97
N ASN A 110 -5.23 -17.00 5.94
CA ASN A 110 -4.65 -15.89 5.20
C ASN A 110 -5.58 -14.67 5.13
N GLU A 111 -6.69 -14.72 5.85
CA GLU A 111 -7.61 -13.57 5.91
C GLU A 111 -6.92 -12.36 6.52
N ARG A 112 -7.17 -11.22 5.91
CA ARG A 112 -6.76 -9.93 6.48
C ARG A 112 -7.91 -9.32 7.22
N THR A 113 -7.66 -8.92 8.45
CA THR A 113 -8.68 -8.34 9.35
C THR A 113 -8.14 -7.13 10.11
N GLY A 114 -9.05 -6.30 10.62
CA GLY A 114 -8.67 -5.14 11.42
C GLY A 114 -8.01 -4.04 10.60
N SER A 115 -7.00 -3.39 11.16
CA SER A 115 -6.25 -2.34 10.48
C SER A 115 -4.76 -2.64 10.44
N GLU A 116 -4.14 -2.43 9.27
CA GLU A 116 -2.72 -2.67 9.05
C GLU A 116 -2.01 -1.38 8.63
N PRO A 117 -0.86 -1.06 9.23
CA PRO A 117 -0.06 0.09 8.84
C PRO A 117 0.52 -0.11 7.45
N ILE A 118 0.55 0.98 6.67
CA ILE A 118 1.09 0.99 5.33
C ILE A 118 2.08 2.12 5.10
N SER A 119 2.93 1.91 4.11
CA SER A 119 3.67 2.98 3.44
C SER A 119 3.57 2.83 1.93
N ILE A 120 3.42 3.94 1.22
CA ILE A 120 3.21 3.98 -0.23
C ILE A 120 4.37 4.70 -0.88
N SER A 121 4.90 4.11 -1.94
CA SER A 121 5.88 4.72 -2.84
C SER A 121 5.35 4.70 -4.29
N ASP A 122 6.10 5.27 -5.23
CA ASP A 122 5.72 5.26 -6.66
C ASP A 122 5.68 3.85 -7.25
N THR A 123 6.47 2.92 -6.71
CA THR A 123 6.65 1.57 -7.24
C THR A 123 6.23 0.45 -6.31
N SER A 124 5.83 0.75 -5.07
CA SER A 124 5.49 -0.27 -4.09
C SER A 124 4.52 0.21 -3.02
N ILE A 125 3.84 -0.74 -2.41
CA ILE A 125 3.07 -0.56 -1.17
C ILE A 125 3.60 -1.56 -0.16
N SER A 126 3.98 -1.09 1.03
CA SER A 126 4.32 -1.95 2.17
C SER A 126 3.13 -2.03 3.11
N ILE A 127 2.74 -3.23 3.49
CA ILE A 127 1.66 -3.51 4.45
C ILE A 127 2.26 -4.34 5.58
N SER A 128 2.25 -3.81 6.79
CA SER A 128 2.83 -4.50 7.97
C SER A 128 4.25 -5.03 7.74
N GLY A 129 5.06 -4.31 6.93
CA GLY A 129 6.43 -4.69 6.59
C GLY A 129 6.56 -5.59 5.36
N SER A 130 5.49 -6.17 4.83
CA SER A 130 5.48 -6.90 3.56
C SER A 130 5.42 -5.94 2.37
N VAL A 131 6.37 -6.05 1.44
CA VAL A 131 6.51 -5.11 0.31
C VAL A 131 5.90 -5.71 -0.96
N TYR A 132 4.83 -5.10 -1.43
CA TYR A 132 4.18 -5.38 -2.70
C TYR A 132 4.75 -4.45 -3.77
N VAL A 133 5.28 -4.98 -4.86
CA VAL A 133 5.86 -4.21 -5.96
C VAL A 133 4.87 -4.07 -7.10
N ARG A 134 4.88 -2.91 -7.75
CA ARG A 134 3.93 -2.59 -8.83
C ARG A 134 4.13 -3.52 -10.03
N ASP A 135 3.02 -3.96 -10.65
CA ASP A 135 2.96 -4.90 -11.78
C ASP A 135 3.79 -4.45 -12.99
N ASN A 136 3.78 -3.16 -13.30
CA ASN A 136 4.51 -2.60 -14.44
C ASN A 136 6.00 -2.31 -14.16
N SER A 137 6.46 -2.49 -12.90
CA SER A 137 7.88 -2.45 -12.55
C SER A 137 8.60 -3.72 -13.01
N ASP A 138 9.92 -3.65 -13.19
CA ASP A 138 10.72 -4.83 -13.54
C ASP A 138 10.62 -5.93 -12.48
N ALA A 139 10.57 -5.55 -11.20
CA ALA A 139 10.38 -6.48 -10.09
C ALA A 139 8.99 -7.15 -10.12
N GLY A 140 7.92 -6.38 -10.41
CA GLY A 140 6.55 -6.92 -10.49
C GLY A 140 6.38 -7.89 -11.66
N LYS A 141 6.94 -7.54 -12.83
CA LYS A 141 6.97 -8.44 -14.00
C LYS A 141 7.73 -9.73 -13.70
N ALA A 142 8.91 -9.63 -13.08
CA ALA A 142 9.72 -10.80 -12.73
C ALA A 142 8.99 -11.73 -11.74
N LEU A 143 8.24 -11.18 -10.77
CA LEU A 143 7.42 -11.98 -9.86
C LEU A 143 6.31 -12.73 -10.60
N LEU A 144 5.57 -12.04 -11.46
CA LEU A 144 4.49 -12.66 -12.22
C LEU A 144 5.00 -13.72 -13.19
N ASP A 145 6.10 -13.46 -13.89
CA ASP A 145 6.71 -14.41 -14.82
C ASP A 145 7.27 -15.62 -14.07
N GLY A 146 7.91 -15.41 -12.92
CA GLY A 146 8.38 -16.50 -12.06
C GLY A 146 7.25 -17.38 -11.56
N PHE A 147 6.11 -16.78 -11.18
CA PHE A 147 4.90 -17.53 -10.80
C PHE A 147 4.36 -18.35 -11.98
N LYS A 148 4.22 -17.77 -13.17
CA LYS A 148 3.78 -18.50 -14.37
C LYS A 148 4.66 -19.69 -14.69
N VAL A 149 5.98 -19.51 -14.66
CA VAL A 149 6.95 -20.60 -14.89
C VAL A 149 6.80 -21.69 -13.84
N LYS A 150 6.66 -21.34 -12.55
CA LYS A 150 6.48 -22.30 -11.46
C LYS A 150 5.22 -23.13 -11.65
N CYS A 151 4.13 -22.51 -12.09
CA CYS A 151 2.83 -23.16 -12.27
C CYS A 151 2.63 -23.78 -13.66
N GLY A 152 3.66 -23.82 -14.52
CA GLY A 152 3.58 -24.44 -15.85
C GLY A 152 2.69 -23.71 -16.85
N LYS A 153 2.61 -22.39 -16.75
CA LYS A 153 1.74 -21.50 -17.54
C LYS A 153 2.54 -20.64 -18.52
#